data_fd045c741fd5f9c91d8023ee618e1736
#
_entry.id   fd045c741fd5f9c91d8023ee618e1736
#
_cell.length_a   1.000
_cell.length_b   1.000
_cell.length_c   1.000
_cell.angle_alpha   90.00
_cell.angle_beta   90.00
_cell.angle_gamma   90.00
#
_symmetry.space_group_name_H-M   'P 1'
#
loop_
_entity.id
_entity.type
_entity.pdbx_description
1 polymer ?
#
loop_
_entity_poly.entity_id
_entity_poly.type
_entity_poly.pdbx_seq_one_letter_code
_entity_poly.pdbx_strand_id
1 'polypeptide(L)'
;MYTIPPKKMVIINILDILKKYSDMDHRLTQAQIIEILKKEYYMDVDRRTVKRNLMNLLDFDFGIDYTEIIKKNEKGEEIPICTDWYITREFDDSEIRLLIDSVLFSKTIPQKQCKKLIDKLKVLSNIYFEKKVNHICSLPEIRPENKELFYTIDVLDEAISKGKKVSFIYNSYGTDKKLHPKREREYVINPYQMAATNGRYYLICNYDKYDTLSNYRIDRITGIKMMNEKRKSIKEL
;
A
#
# COMPACT_ATOMS: atom_id res chain seq x y z
N MET A 1 14.97 25.13 -8.51
CA MET A 1 15.59 23.80 -8.45
C MET A 1 16.95 23.97 -7.77
N TYR A 2 17.20 23.33 -6.63
CA TYR A 2 18.49 23.47 -5.95
C TYR A 2 19.56 22.77 -6.80
N THR A 3 20.58 23.52 -7.21
CA THR A 3 21.70 23.01 -8.03
C THR A 3 22.69 22.16 -7.22
N ILE A 4 22.66 22.22 -5.90
CA ILE A 4 23.52 21.45 -4.98
C ILE A 4 22.63 20.81 -3.92
N PRO A 5 22.68 19.46 -3.76
CA PRO A 5 21.89 18.78 -2.74
C PRO A 5 22.32 19.23 -1.33
N PRO A 6 21.38 19.53 -0.43
CA PRO A 6 21.72 19.97 0.92
C PRO A 6 22.44 18.84 1.69
N LYS A 7 23.60 19.11 2.26
CA LYS A 7 24.39 18.13 3.06
C LYS A 7 23.58 17.46 4.18
N LYS A 8 22.55 18.14 4.70
CA LYS A 8 21.63 17.59 5.72
C LYS A 8 20.82 16.42 5.22
N MET A 9 20.63 16.25 3.90
CA MET A 9 19.84 15.17 3.30
C MET A 9 20.61 13.85 3.19
N VAL A 10 21.91 13.80 3.52
CA VAL A 10 22.74 12.60 3.39
C VAL A 10 22.13 11.41 4.12
N ILE A 11 21.66 11.59 5.36
CA ILE A 11 21.08 10.49 6.16
C ILE A 11 19.80 9.94 5.52
N ILE A 12 18.95 10.82 4.99
CA ILE A 12 17.69 10.42 4.32
C ILE A 12 18.02 9.67 3.03
N ASN A 13 18.99 10.15 2.26
CA ASN A 13 19.40 9.51 1.02
C ASN A 13 20.08 8.14 1.26
N ILE A 14 20.86 8.00 2.35
CA ILE A 14 21.40 6.68 2.76
C ILE A 14 20.27 5.72 3.11
N LEU A 15 19.26 6.18 3.86
CA LEU A 15 18.09 5.36 4.18
C LEU A 15 17.33 4.94 2.93
N ASP A 16 17.15 5.86 1.97
CA ASP A 16 16.49 5.57 0.69
C ASP A 16 17.29 4.56 -0.15
N ILE A 17 18.63 4.69 -0.19
CA ILE A 17 19.53 3.72 -0.83
C ILE A 17 19.37 2.33 -0.22
N LEU A 18 19.38 2.22 1.11
CA LEU A 18 19.21 0.93 1.78
C LEU A 18 17.83 0.35 1.48
N LYS A 19 16.76 1.14 1.54
CA LYS A 19 15.41 0.70 1.17
C LYS A 19 15.31 0.20 -0.27
N LYS A 20 16.00 0.81 -1.19
CA LYS A 20 15.91 0.51 -2.62
C LYS A 20 16.82 -0.64 -3.04
N TYR A 21 18.03 -0.72 -2.48
CA TYR A 21 19.09 -1.57 -2.98
C TYR A 21 19.58 -2.65 -2.01
N SER A 22 19.01 -2.77 -0.81
CA SER A 22 19.48 -3.78 0.12
C SER A 22 18.37 -4.63 0.74
N ASP A 23 18.74 -5.84 1.13
CA ASP A 23 18.03 -6.81 1.94
C ASP A 23 19.05 -7.78 2.56
N MET A 24 18.60 -8.85 3.22
CA MET A 24 19.48 -9.86 3.82
C MET A 24 20.42 -10.54 2.81
N ASP A 25 19.96 -10.68 1.56
CA ASP A 25 20.71 -11.33 0.46
C ASP A 25 21.54 -10.32 -0.34
N HIS A 26 21.13 -9.06 -0.36
CA HIS A 26 21.77 -7.97 -1.12
C HIS A 26 22.22 -6.88 -0.16
N ARG A 27 23.41 -7.06 0.39
CA ARG A 27 24.01 -6.15 1.37
C ARG A 27 24.91 -5.13 0.68
N LEU A 28 25.00 -3.93 1.23
CA LEU A 28 25.78 -2.84 0.67
C LEU A 28 26.98 -2.49 1.56
N THR A 29 28.15 -2.43 0.95
CA THR A 29 29.34 -1.86 1.58
C THR A 29 29.23 -0.32 1.61
N GLN A 30 29.97 0.31 2.52
CA GLN A 30 30.05 1.79 2.55
C GLN A 30 30.55 2.39 1.22
N ALA A 31 31.43 1.70 0.51
CA ALA A 31 31.94 2.14 -0.79
C ALA A 31 30.80 2.18 -1.85
N GLN A 32 29.97 1.13 -1.89
CA GLN A 32 28.82 1.08 -2.79
C GLN A 32 27.78 2.17 -2.45
N ILE A 33 27.53 2.44 -1.16
CA ILE A 33 26.65 3.52 -0.74
C ILE A 33 27.18 4.88 -1.22
N ILE A 34 28.49 5.14 -1.08
CA ILE A 34 29.14 6.38 -1.57
C ILE A 34 28.99 6.50 -3.08
N GLU A 35 29.21 5.43 -3.82
CA GLU A 35 29.08 5.41 -5.27
C GLU A 35 27.65 5.76 -5.70
N ILE A 36 26.63 5.16 -5.06
CA ILE A 36 25.22 5.43 -5.34
C ILE A 36 24.87 6.88 -4.97
N LEU A 37 25.32 7.39 -3.80
CA LEU A 37 25.14 8.79 -3.41
C LEU A 37 25.66 9.74 -4.48
N LYS A 38 26.86 9.47 -5.01
CA LYS A 38 27.46 10.29 -6.05
C LYS A 38 26.71 10.21 -7.37
N LYS A 39 26.31 9.01 -7.78
CA LYS A 39 25.67 8.74 -9.09
C LYS A 39 24.21 9.20 -9.15
N GLU A 40 23.41 8.88 -8.14
CA GLU A 40 21.96 9.10 -8.17
C GLU A 40 21.52 10.35 -7.43
N TYR A 41 22.26 10.75 -6.38
CA TYR A 41 21.91 11.91 -5.54
C TYR A 41 22.83 13.10 -5.74
N TYR A 42 23.85 12.98 -6.62
CA TYR A 42 24.84 14.03 -6.91
C TYR A 42 25.53 14.54 -5.65
N MET A 43 25.76 13.65 -4.68
CA MET A 43 26.40 13.96 -3.41
C MET A 43 27.79 13.34 -3.34
N ASP A 44 28.80 14.17 -3.13
CA ASP A 44 30.15 13.73 -2.82
C ASP A 44 30.33 13.72 -1.29
N VAL A 45 30.43 12.52 -0.73
CA VAL A 45 30.41 12.30 0.74
C VAL A 45 31.57 11.38 1.13
N ASP A 46 32.30 11.77 2.16
CA ASP A 46 33.38 10.95 2.70
C ASP A 46 32.89 9.74 3.51
N ARG A 47 33.75 8.72 3.62
CA ARG A 47 33.45 7.47 4.30
C ARG A 47 33.07 7.64 5.79
N ARG A 48 33.68 8.61 6.49
CA ARG A 48 33.40 8.85 7.91
C ARG A 48 31.97 9.39 8.08
N THR A 49 31.58 10.28 7.20
CA THR A 49 30.22 10.83 7.18
C THR A 49 29.18 9.75 6.89
N VAL A 50 29.41 8.86 5.93
CA VAL A 50 28.52 7.71 5.66
C VAL A 50 28.45 6.80 6.87
N LYS A 51 29.59 6.40 7.46
CA LYS A 51 29.62 5.55 8.67
C LYS A 51 28.82 6.18 9.82
N ARG A 52 29.02 7.48 10.10
CA ARG A 52 28.31 8.17 11.17
C ARG A 52 26.80 8.17 10.95
N ASN A 53 26.35 8.41 9.72
CA ASN A 53 24.92 8.40 9.42
C ASN A 53 24.31 6.99 9.50
N LEU A 54 25.05 5.96 9.08
CA LEU A 54 24.62 4.56 9.25
C LEU A 54 24.49 4.20 10.74
N MET A 55 25.46 4.58 11.57
CA MET A 55 25.38 4.35 13.02
C MET A 55 24.19 5.12 13.64
N ASN A 56 23.96 6.37 13.25
CA ASN A 56 22.80 7.13 13.70
C ASN A 56 21.48 6.43 13.34
N LEU A 57 21.36 5.91 12.09
CA LEU A 57 20.15 5.18 11.67
C LEU A 57 19.98 3.89 12.47
N LEU A 58 21.07 3.20 12.82
CA LEU A 58 21.06 2.02 13.71
C LEU A 58 20.59 2.39 15.12
N ASP A 59 21.18 3.43 15.72
CA ASP A 59 20.89 3.88 17.08
C ASP A 59 19.43 4.35 17.25
N PHE A 60 18.81 4.86 16.19
CA PHE A 60 17.40 5.28 16.17
C PHE A 60 16.43 4.20 15.65
N ASP A 61 16.87 2.95 15.57
CA ASP A 61 16.04 1.77 15.25
C ASP A 61 15.27 1.88 13.91
N PHE A 62 15.97 2.32 12.86
CA PHE A 62 15.42 2.35 11.50
C PHE A 62 15.41 0.98 10.79
N GLY A 63 15.55 -0.12 11.54
CA GLY A 63 15.59 -1.48 11.01
C GLY A 63 16.84 -1.77 10.18
N ILE A 64 17.95 -1.08 10.45
CA ILE A 64 19.22 -1.28 9.75
C ILE A 64 20.08 -2.28 10.53
N ASP A 65 20.75 -3.13 9.80
CA ASP A 65 21.69 -4.10 10.36
C ASP A 65 22.97 -4.18 9.50
N TYR A 66 23.98 -4.85 9.99
CA TYR A 66 25.28 -4.99 9.34
C TYR A 66 25.98 -6.30 9.70
N THR A 67 27.02 -6.64 8.96
CA THR A 67 27.94 -7.72 9.31
C THR A 67 29.16 -7.13 10.00
N GLU A 68 29.56 -7.72 11.13
CA GLU A 68 30.82 -7.39 11.80
C GLU A 68 31.91 -8.33 11.31
N ILE A 69 33.03 -7.75 10.85
CA ILE A 69 34.23 -8.48 10.48
C ILE A 69 35.42 -7.96 11.27
N ILE A 70 36.27 -8.87 11.74
CA ILE A 70 37.49 -8.52 12.44
C ILE A 70 38.61 -8.30 11.41
N LYS A 71 39.23 -7.12 11.42
CA LYS A 71 40.40 -6.80 10.60
C LYS A 71 41.57 -6.38 11.50
N LYS A 72 42.77 -6.75 11.12
CA LYS A 72 44.01 -6.28 11.76
C LYS A 72 44.36 -4.89 11.24
N ASN A 73 44.63 -3.97 12.16
CA ASN A 73 45.14 -2.63 11.83
C ASN A 73 46.64 -2.70 11.48
N GLU A 74 47.25 -1.56 11.12
CA GLU A 74 48.69 -1.45 10.80
C GLU A 74 49.57 -1.82 12.00
N LYS A 75 49.05 -1.84 13.22
CA LYS A 75 49.77 -2.26 14.45
C LYS A 75 49.56 -3.73 14.79
N GLY A 76 48.78 -4.49 13.97
CA GLY A 76 48.48 -5.89 14.21
C GLY A 76 47.35 -6.16 15.21
N GLU A 77 46.67 -5.11 15.71
CA GLU A 77 45.56 -5.23 16.64
C GLU A 77 44.27 -5.56 15.88
N GLU A 78 43.48 -6.45 16.44
CA GLU A 78 42.16 -6.83 15.89
C GLU A 78 41.14 -5.76 16.17
N ILE A 79 40.54 -5.21 15.08
CA ILE A 79 39.54 -4.17 15.17
C ILE A 79 38.25 -4.66 14.48
N PRO A 80 37.07 -4.57 15.15
CA PRO A 80 35.80 -4.86 14.53
C PRO A 80 35.43 -3.77 13.52
N ILE A 81 35.02 -4.19 12.32
CA ILE A 81 34.57 -3.30 11.26
C ILE A 81 33.16 -3.69 10.84
N CYS A 82 32.23 -2.74 10.95
CA CYS A 82 30.88 -2.89 10.42
C CYS A 82 30.89 -2.73 8.89
N THR A 83 30.41 -3.73 8.19
CA THR A 83 30.29 -3.76 6.73
C THR A 83 28.99 -4.44 6.32
N ASP A 84 28.71 -4.51 5.02
CA ASP A 84 27.59 -5.25 4.47
C ASP A 84 26.26 -4.88 5.14
N TRP A 85 25.97 -3.58 5.02
CA TRP A 85 24.77 -2.94 5.59
C TRP A 85 23.52 -3.32 4.79
N TYR A 86 22.43 -3.58 5.49
CA TYR A 86 21.14 -3.86 4.89
C TYR A 86 20.00 -3.35 5.78
N ILE A 87 18.80 -3.29 5.22
CA ILE A 87 17.59 -2.93 5.96
C ILE A 87 16.69 -4.14 6.12
N THR A 88 16.19 -4.35 7.34
CA THR A 88 15.11 -5.29 7.64
C THR A 88 13.79 -4.56 7.45
N ARG A 89 12.88 -5.17 6.70
CA ARG A 89 11.58 -4.59 6.39
C ARG A 89 10.50 -5.12 7.29
N GLU A 90 9.46 -4.33 7.46
CA GLU A 90 8.25 -4.71 8.20
C GLU A 90 7.51 -5.87 7.51
N PHE A 91 7.49 -5.88 6.18
CA PHE A 91 6.95 -6.98 5.37
C PHE A 91 8.05 -7.71 4.62
N ASP A 92 8.03 -9.05 4.67
CA ASP A 92 8.88 -9.85 3.80
C ASP A 92 8.34 -9.94 2.35
N ASP A 93 9.18 -10.44 1.44
CA ASP A 93 8.83 -10.57 0.02
C ASP A 93 7.62 -11.49 -0.21
N SER A 94 7.45 -12.53 0.62
CA SER A 94 6.32 -13.48 0.52
C SER A 94 5.03 -12.84 0.97
N GLU A 95 5.07 -12.03 2.03
CA GLU A 95 3.92 -11.29 2.53
C GLU A 95 3.46 -10.23 1.51
N ILE A 96 4.41 -9.44 0.96
CA ILE A 96 4.08 -8.47 -0.09
C ILE A 96 3.53 -9.18 -1.33
N ARG A 97 4.08 -10.35 -1.68
CA ARG A 97 3.56 -11.17 -2.77
C ARG A 97 2.13 -11.60 -2.54
N LEU A 98 1.81 -12.08 -1.34
CA LEU A 98 0.45 -12.48 -0.97
C LEU A 98 -0.52 -11.29 -1.04
N LEU A 99 -0.10 -10.10 -0.60
CA LEU A 99 -0.88 -8.87 -0.74
C LEU A 99 -1.15 -8.52 -2.22
N ILE A 100 -0.13 -8.61 -3.08
CA ILE A 100 -0.28 -8.38 -4.53
C ILE A 100 -1.28 -9.39 -5.13
N ASP A 101 -1.14 -10.67 -4.82
CA ASP A 101 -2.04 -11.71 -5.31
C ASP A 101 -3.47 -11.47 -4.82
N SER A 102 -3.66 -11.04 -3.57
CA SER A 102 -4.97 -10.67 -3.02
C SER A 102 -5.62 -9.51 -3.79
N VAL A 103 -4.85 -8.49 -4.16
CA VAL A 103 -5.32 -7.38 -5.01
C VAL A 103 -5.68 -7.89 -6.41
N LEU A 104 -4.90 -8.80 -6.98
CA LEU A 104 -5.17 -9.41 -8.28
C LEU A 104 -6.42 -10.30 -8.27
N PHE A 105 -6.67 -11.03 -7.19
CA PHE A 105 -7.86 -11.85 -7.01
C PHE A 105 -9.14 -11.03 -6.78
N SER A 106 -9.02 -9.78 -6.37
CA SER A 106 -10.17 -8.92 -6.16
C SER A 106 -10.92 -8.66 -7.48
N LYS A 107 -12.20 -9.05 -7.51
CA LYS A 107 -13.12 -8.79 -8.63
C LYS A 107 -13.84 -7.44 -8.51
N THR A 108 -13.61 -6.72 -7.43
CA THR A 108 -14.26 -5.44 -7.12
C THR A 108 -13.43 -4.25 -7.59
N ILE A 109 -12.09 -4.36 -7.55
CA ILE A 109 -11.18 -3.25 -7.84
C ILE A 109 -11.06 -3.02 -9.35
N PRO A 110 -11.33 -1.80 -9.86
CA PRO A 110 -11.12 -1.44 -11.26
C PRO A 110 -9.66 -1.64 -11.68
N GLN A 111 -9.44 -2.03 -12.94
CA GLN A 111 -8.12 -2.40 -13.44
C GLN A 111 -7.03 -1.32 -13.23
N LYS A 112 -7.38 -0.05 -13.47
CA LYS A 112 -6.44 1.06 -13.26
C LYS A 112 -6.06 1.25 -11.80
N GLN A 113 -7.02 1.07 -10.88
CA GLN A 113 -6.78 1.16 -9.43
C GLN A 113 -6.00 -0.04 -8.93
N CYS A 114 -6.30 -1.24 -9.44
CA CYS A 114 -5.55 -2.47 -9.15
C CYS A 114 -4.06 -2.29 -9.50
N LYS A 115 -3.74 -1.82 -10.70
CA LYS A 115 -2.35 -1.54 -11.11
C LYS A 115 -1.66 -0.55 -10.17
N LYS A 116 -2.32 0.57 -9.85
CA LYS A 116 -1.76 1.58 -8.93
C LYS A 116 -1.49 1.02 -7.52
N LEU A 117 -2.36 0.13 -7.01
CA LEU A 117 -2.15 -0.52 -5.72
C LEU A 117 -0.96 -1.47 -5.75
N ILE A 118 -0.85 -2.28 -6.81
CA ILE A 118 0.29 -3.19 -7.00
C ILE A 118 1.60 -2.40 -7.08
N ASP A 119 1.63 -1.31 -7.83
CA ASP A 119 2.82 -0.44 -7.93
C ASP A 119 3.21 0.13 -6.54
N LYS A 120 2.22 0.51 -5.70
CA LYS A 120 2.48 0.94 -4.32
C LYS A 120 2.99 -0.18 -3.42
N LEU A 121 2.45 -1.40 -3.56
CA LEU A 121 2.91 -2.56 -2.79
C LEU A 121 4.34 -2.94 -3.14
N LYS A 122 4.72 -2.87 -4.42
CA LYS A 122 6.10 -3.15 -4.86
C LYS A 122 7.13 -2.22 -4.21
N VAL A 123 6.77 -0.96 -3.95
CA VAL A 123 7.64 0.03 -3.29
C VAL A 123 7.93 -0.34 -1.83
N LEU A 124 7.13 -1.19 -1.18
CA LEU A 124 7.40 -1.68 0.17
C LEU A 124 8.60 -2.63 0.25
N SER A 125 9.03 -3.20 -0.89
CA SER A 125 10.26 -3.99 -1.00
C SER A 125 11.35 -3.23 -1.79
N ASN A 126 12.18 -3.93 -2.52
CA ASN A 126 13.33 -3.42 -3.24
C ASN A 126 13.25 -3.72 -4.75
N ILE A 127 14.26 -3.26 -5.48
CA ILE A 127 14.35 -3.46 -6.94
C ILE A 127 14.46 -4.94 -7.34
N TYR A 128 14.96 -5.81 -6.46
CA TYR A 128 15.12 -7.24 -6.74
C TYR A 128 13.77 -7.95 -6.67
N PHE A 129 12.96 -7.62 -5.67
CA PHE A 129 11.58 -8.09 -5.57
C PHE A 129 10.74 -7.61 -6.75
N GLU A 130 10.86 -6.35 -7.15
CA GLU A 130 10.12 -5.82 -8.28
C GLU A 130 10.39 -6.64 -9.56
N LYS A 131 11.65 -7.01 -9.82
CA LYS A 131 12.01 -7.87 -10.96
C LYS A 131 11.37 -9.26 -10.88
N LYS A 132 11.30 -9.84 -9.67
CA LYS A 132 10.69 -11.17 -9.44
C LYS A 132 9.18 -11.18 -9.70
N VAL A 133 8.47 -10.08 -9.46
CA VAL A 133 7.00 -10.03 -9.55
C VAL A 133 6.46 -9.39 -10.84
N ASN A 134 7.31 -8.87 -11.71
CA ASN A 134 6.88 -8.20 -12.94
C ASN A 134 6.16 -9.11 -13.95
N HIS A 135 6.34 -10.44 -13.86
CA HIS A 135 5.66 -11.42 -14.71
C HIS A 135 4.26 -11.79 -14.23
N ILE A 136 3.84 -11.28 -13.07
CA ILE A 136 2.55 -11.60 -12.48
C ILE A 136 1.48 -10.69 -13.09
N CYS A 137 0.52 -11.30 -13.74
CA CYS A 137 -0.65 -10.61 -14.27
C CYS A 137 -1.91 -11.40 -14.00
N SER A 138 -3.03 -10.73 -13.83
CA SER A 138 -4.33 -11.38 -13.86
C SER A 138 -4.69 -11.74 -15.30
N LEU A 139 -5.38 -12.86 -15.48
CA LEU A 139 -6.03 -13.14 -16.76
C LEU A 139 -7.01 -12.02 -17.12
N PRO A 140 -7.25 -11.77 -18.43
CA PRO A 140 -8.21 -10.76 -18.85
C PRO A 140 -9.59 -11.10 -18.32
N GLU A 141 -10.02 -10.43 -17.29
CA GLU A 141 -11.39 -10.48 -16.76
C GLU A 141 -12.07 -9.14 -17.01
N ILE A 142 -13.40 -9.16 -17.19
CA ILE A 142 -14.21 -7.95 -17.21
C ILE A 142 -14.24 -7.41 -15.78
N ARG A 143 -13.43 -6.40 -15.52
CA ARG A 143 -13.39 -5.72 -14.23
C ARG A 143 -14.37 -4.55 -14.19
N PRO A 144 -14.88 -4.20 -13.00
CA PRO A 144 -15.75 -3.05 -12.84
C PRO A 144 -15.08 -1.76 -13.32
N GLU A 145 -15.85 -0.87 -13.91
CA GLU A 145 -15.38 0.48 -14.31
C GLU A 145 -15.66 1.54 -13.24
N ASN A 146 -16.21 1.16 -12.09
CA ASN A 146 -16.58 2.10 -11.03
C ASN A 146 -15.34 2.80 -10.42
N LYS A 147 -15.12 4.04 -10.81
CA LYS A 147 -14.01 4.87 -10.32
C LYS A 147 -14.20 5.34 -8.88
N GLU A 148 -15.44 5.31 -8.37
CA GLU A 148 -15.82 5.80 -7.04
C GLU A 148 -15.69 4.73 -5.95
N LEU A 149 -15.18 3.52 -6.27
CA LEU A 149 -15.16 2.40 -5.34
C LEU A 149 -14.57 2.74 -3.98
N PHE A 150 -13.37 3.33 -3.94
CA PHE A 150 -12.71 3.66 -2.68
C PHE A 150 -13.44 4.75 -1.92
N TYR A 151 -13.92 5.77 -2.61
CA TYR A 151 -14.78 6.80 -2.02
C TYR A 151 -16.06 6.21 -1.43
N THR A 152 -16.67 5.24 -2.14
CA THR A 152 -17.86 4.53 -1.65
C THR A 152 -17.57 3.77 -0.36
N ILE A 153 -16.42 3.10 -0.28
CA ILE A 153 -15.99 2.38 0.93
C ILE A 153 -15.78 3.35 2.08
N ASP A 154 -15.06 4.46 1.87
CA ASP A 154 -14.80 5.47 2.90
C ASP A 154 -16.10 6.06 3.47
N VAL A 155 -17.06 6.42 2.60
CA VAL A 155 -18.37 6.95 3.04
C VAL A 155 -19.16 5.89 3.81
N LEU A 156 -19.11 4.61 3.40
CA LEU A 156 -19.79 3.52 4.10
C LEU A 156 -19.16 3.26 5.47
N ASP A 157 -17.84 3.25 5.58
CA ASP A 157 -17.13 3.08 6.86
C ASP A 157 -17.52 4.19 7.84
N GLU A 158 -17.55 5.43 7.37
CA GLU A 158 -17.93 6.58 8.16
C GLU A 158 -19.41 6.51 8.59
N ALA A 159 -20.32 6.18 7.67
CA ALA A 159 -21.73 6.08 7.94
C ALA A 159 -22.08 4.95 8.91
N ILE A 160 -21.42 3.78 8.75
CA ILE A 160 -21.58 2.63 9.65
C ILE A 160 -21.09 2.98 11.05
N SER A 161 -19.91 3.59 11.15
CA SER A 161 -19.32 4.01 12.42
C SER A 161 -20.16 5.05 13.16
N LYS A 162 -20.71 6.04 12.43
CA LYS A 162 -21.56 7.10 12.99
C LYS A 162 -23.04 6.71 13.17
N GLY A 163 -23.42 5.51 12.76
CA GLY A 163 -24.80 5.05 12.82
C GLY A 163 -25.76 5.92 11.97
N LYS A 164 -25.33 6.32 10.78
CA LYS A 164 -26.06 7.19 9.86
C LYS A 164 -26.58 6.40 8.65
N LYS A 165 -27.68 6.91 8.06
CA LYS A 165 -28.18 6.41 6.78
C LYS A 165 -27.29 6.87 5.63
N VAL A 166 -27.39 6.17 4.50
CA VAL A 166 -26.78 6.59 3.24
C VAL A 166 -27.81 6.59 2.11
N SER A 167 -27.59 7.48 1.14
CA SER A 167 -28.28 7.42 -0.15
C SER A 167 -27.28 7.13 -1.26
N PHE A 168 -27.68 6.39 -2.30
CA PHE A 168 -26.87 6.08 -3.45
C PHE A 168 -27.69 5.65 -4.67
N ILE A 169 -27.05 5.64 -5.83
CA ILE A 169 -27.55 5.03 -7.05
C ILE A 169 -27.00 3.61 -7.17
N TYR A 170 -27.88 2.61 -7.32
CA TYR A 170 -27.47 1.24 -7.55
C TYR A 170 -27.61 0.86 -9.02
N ASN A 171 -26.52 0.34 -9.58
CA ASN A 171 -26.39 0.08 -11.01
C ASN A 171 -26.42 -1.41 -11.34
N SER A 172 -26.70 -1.73 -12.61
CA SER A 172 -26.51 -3.02 -13.23
C SER A 172 -25.67 -2.86 -14.50
N TYR A 173 -24.94 -3.91 -14.88
CA TYR A 173 -24.26 -3.90 -16.17
C TYR A 173 -25.26 -4.17 -17.28
N GLY A 174 -25.25 -3.28 -18.28
CA GLY A 174 -25.95 -3.49 -19.54
C GLY A 174 -25.21 -4.40 -20.51
N THR A 175 -25.78 -4.65 -21.68
CA THR A 175 -25.17 -5.42 -22.77
C THR A 175 -23.91 -4.70 -23.34
N ASP A 176 -23.84 -3.39 -23.18
CA ASP A 176 -22.68 -2.54 -23.51
C ASP A 176 -21.55 -2.62 -22.46
N LYS A 177 -21.70 -3.47 -21.43
CA LYS A 177 -20.77 -3.66 -20.29
C LYS A 177 -20.57 -2.41 -19.42
N LYS A 178 -21.43 -1.38 -19.57
CA LYS A 178 -21.41 -0.18 -18.72
C LYS A 178 -22.42 -0.30 -17.58
N LEU A 179 -22.22 0.54 -16.56
CA LEU A 179 -23.13 0.63 -15.42
C LEU A 179 -24.33 1.52 -15.79
N HIS A 180 -25.53 1.01 -15.59
CA HIS A 180 -26.77 1.73 -15.77
C HIS A 180 -27.59 1.66 -14.49
N PRO A 181 -28.22 2.79 -14.06
CA PRO A 181 -29.09 2.80 -12.88
C PRO A 181 -30.21 1.76 -13.00
N LYS A 182 -30.42 0.97 -11.95
CA LYS A 182 -31.54 0.01 -11.91
C LYS A 182 -32.90 0.69 -11.74
N ARG A 183 -32.90 1.91 -11.21
CA ARG A 183 -34.10 2.75 -11.05
C ARG A 183 -33.69 4.23 -11.02
N GLU A 184 -34.62 5.11 -11.30
CA GLU A 184 -34.40 6.56 -11.33
C GLU A 184 -34.19 7.16 -9.92
N ARG A 185 -34.80 6.56 -8.89
CA ARG A 185 -34.74 7.08 -7.52
C ARG A 185 -33.51 6.52 -6.78
N GLU A 186 -32.88 7.38 -5.95
CA GLU A 186 -31.82 6.94 -5.05
C GLU A 186 -32.32 5.85 -4.07
N TYR A 187 -31.42 5.00 -3.67
CA TYR A 187 -31.60 4.03 -2.61
C TYR A 187 -31.25 4.69 -1.28
N VAL A 188 -32.19 4.83 -0.38
CA VAL A 188 -31.99 5.31 1.00
C VAL A 188 -32.06 4.09 1.91
N ILE A 189 -30.96 3.80 2.63
CA ILE A 189 -30.83 2.56 3.41
C ILE A 189 -30.08 2.79 4.73
N ASN A 190 -30.25 1.83 5.63
CA ASN A 190 -29.51 1.71 6.88
C ASN A 190 -28.33 0.77 6.68
N PRO A 191 -27.07 1.28 6.61
CA PRO A 191 -25.90 0.44 6.44
C PRO A 191 -25.48 -0.17 7.78
N TYR A 192 -25.18 -1.47 7.81
CA TYR A 192 -24.76 -2.17 9.02
C TYR A 192 -23.34 -2.68 8.97
N GLN A 193 -22.97 -3.33 7.87
CA GLN A 193 -21.67 -4.00 7.74
C GLN A 193 -21.26 -4.10 6.27
N MET A 194 -19.96 -4.14 6.02
CA MET A 194 -19.39 -4.57 4.76
C MET A 194 -18.82 -5.98 4.90
N ALA A 195 -19.12 -6.86 3.95
CA ALA A 195 -18.65 -8.23 3.92
C ALA A 195 -17.91 -8.54 2.61
N ALA A 196 -16.76 -9.20 2.71
CA ALA A 196 -15.99 -9.68 1.56
C ALA A 196 -16.23 -11.18 1.34
N THR A 197 -16.63 -11.55 0.14
CA THR A 197 -16.75 -12.96 -0.26
C THR A 197 -16.53 -13.13 -1.77
N ASN A 198 -15.88 -14.23 -2.17
CA ASN A 198 -15.61 -14.56 -3.58
C ASN A 198 -14.95 -13.43 -4.39
N GLY A 199 -14.03 -12.68 -3.76
CA GLY A 199 -13.32 -11.55 -4.37
C GLY A 199 -14.18 -10.28 -4.57
N ARG A 200 -15.33 -10.18 -3.91
CA ARG A 200 -16.26 -9.05 -4.00
C ARG A 200 -16.65 -8.54 -2.64
N TYR A 201 -16.97 -7.23 -2.58
CA TYR A 201 -17.50 -6.55 -1.40
C TYR A 201 -19.00 -6.36 -1.50
N TYR A 202 -19.69 -6.65 -0.41
CA TYR A 202 -21.14 -6.50 -0.26
C TYR A 202 -21.44 -5.60 0.93
N LEU A 203 -22.38 -4.67 0.74
CA LEU A 203 -22.98 -3.90 1.80
C LEU A 203 -24.17 -4.65 2.34
N ILE A 204 -24.18 -4.96 3.64
CA ILE A 204 -25.33 -5.52 4.38
C ILE A 204 -26.09 -4.34 4.97
N CYS A 205 -27.36 -4.25 4.62
CA CYS A 205 -28.20 -3.10 4.97
C CYS A 205 -29.68 -3.48 5.00
N ASN A 206 -30.55 -2.56 5.41
CA ASN A 206 -31.98 -2.70 5.19
C ASN A 206 -32.65 -1.39 4.79
N TYR A 207 -33.91 -1.44 4.37
CA TYR A 207 -34.78 -0.30 4.20
C TYR A 207 -35.65 -0.11 5.43
N ASP A 208 -35.98 1.13 5.79
CA ASP A 208 -36.88 1.41 6.89
C ASP A 208 -38.25 0.71 6.78
N LYS A 209 -38.69 0.50 5.54
CA LYS A 209 -39.98 -0.12 5.23
C LYS A 209 -40.04 -1.61 5.50
N TYR A 210 -38.89 -2.29 5.54
CA TYR A 210 -38.79 -3.76 5.64
C TYR A 210 -37.95 -4.16 6.83
N ASP A 211 -38.29 -5.30 7.46
CA ASP A 211 -37.52 -5.89 8.55
C ASP A 211 -36.52 -6.94 8.08
N THR A 212 -36.30 -7.03 6.76
CA THR A 212 -35.36 -7.97 6.16
C THR A 212 -34.06 -7.29 5.73
N LEU A 213 -32.96 -8.03 5.82
CA LEU A 213 -31.67 -7.57 5.33
C LEU A 213 -31.57 -7.69 3.80
N SER A 214 -30.86 -6.73 3.22
CA SER A 214 -30.54 -6.69 1.79
C SER A 214 -29.02 -6.60 1.60
N ASN A 215 -28.54 -7.18 0.51
CA ASN A 215 -27.12 -7.16 0.17
C ASN A 215 -26.89 -6.46 -1.16
N TYR A 216 -26.03 -5.44 -1.17
CA TYR A 216 -25.66 -4.70 -2.37
C TYR A 216 -24.18 -4.84 -2.66
N ARG A 217 -23.83 -5.13 -3.90
CA ARG A 217 -22.43 -5.13 -4.34
C ARG A 217 -21.91 -3.69 -4.36
N ILE A 218 -20.83 -3.43 -3.65
CA ILE A 218 -20.27 -2.08 -3.49
C ILE A 218 -19.74 -1.53 -4.83
N ASP A 219 -19.19 -2.38 -5.69
CA ASP A 219 -18.72 -1.99 -7.03
C ASP A 219 -19.83 -1.50 -7.98
N ARG A 220 -21.11 -1.68 -7.61
CA ARG A 220 -22.29 -1.20 -8.36
C ARG A 220 -22.92 0.05 -7.76
N ILE A 221 -22.37 0.58 -6.68
CA ILE A 221 -22.85 1.78 -6.00
C ILE A 221 -22.13 2.99 -6.59
N THR A 222 -22.88 4.03 -6.96
CA THR A 222 -22.33 5.32 -7.40
C THR A 222 -23.11 6.47 -6.73
N GLY A 223 -22.48 7.64 -6.67
CA GLY A 223 -23.11 8.85 -6.12
C GLY A 223 -23.54 8.71 -4.65
N ILE A 224 -22.76 7.95 -3.85
CA ILE A 224 -23.08 7.72 -2.44
C ILE A 224 -22.94 9.00 -1.62
N LYS A 225 -23.89 9.20 -0.68
CA LYS A 225 -23.88 10.31 0.28
C LYS A 225 -24.30 9.82 1.65
N MET A 226 -23.60 10.23 2.70
CA MET A 226 -24.03 10.03 4.07
C MET A 226 -25.13 11.06 4.39
N MET A 227 -26.19 10.60 5.04
CA MET A 227 -27.33 11.44 5.45
C MET A 227 -27.18 11.87 6.91
N ASN A 228 -27.89 12.93 7.30
CA ASN A 228 -27.91 13.37 8.70
C ASN A 228 -28.77 12.48 9.60
N GLU A 229 -29.66 11.69 9.01
CA GLU A 229 -30.57 10.81 9.73
C GLU A 229 -29.82 9.62 10.36
N LYS A 230 -30.24 9.26 11.60
CA LYS A 230 -29.78 8.04 12.26
C LYS A 230 -30.34 6.81 11.58
N ARG A 231 -29.53 5.75 11.43
CA ARG A 231 -30.01 4.47 10.95
C ARG A 231 -30.87 3.75 11.99
N LYS A 232 -31.79 2.90 11.53
CA LYS A 232 -32.47 1.92 12.36
C LYS A 232 -31.47 0.94 12.96
N SER A 233 -31.64 0.55 14.22
CA SER A 233 -30.76 -0.42 14.86
C SER A 233 -30.99 -1.81 14.27
N ILE A 234 -29.89 -2.59 14.08
CA ILE A 234 -30.02 -3.99 13.62
C ILE A 234 -30.78 -4.88 14.63
N LYS A 235 -30.82 -4.47 15.91
CA LYS A 235 -31.57 -5.18 16.96
C LYS A 235 -33.09 -4.97 16.85
N GLU A 236 -33.52 -4.05 16.02
CA GLU A 236 -34.93 -3.75 15.74
C GLU A 236 -35.45 -4.50 14.50
N LEU A 237 -34.62 -5.34 13.91
CA LEU A 237 -34.94 -6.26 12.81
C LEU A 237 -35.11 -7.66 13.34
#